data_985b4c09eafdd29ca666e6d4f97eaa8a
#
_entry.id   985b4c09eafdd29ca666e6d4f97eaa8a
#
_cell.length_a   1.000
_cell.length_b   1.000
_cell.length_c   1.000
_cell.angle_alpha   90.00
_cell.angle_beta   90.00
_cell.angle_gamma   90.00
#
_symmetry.space_group_name_H-M   'P 1'
#
loop_
_entity.id
_entity.type
_entity.pdbx_description
1 polymer ?
#
loop_
_entity_poly.entity_id
_entity_poly.type
_entity_poly.pdbx_seq_one_letter_code
_entity_poly.pdbx_strand_id
1 'polypeptide(L)'
;MQDKILYEYAVIRIFPKVEREEFINAGILIYSKQAKKLLVKTYFNEQKFRAFETELDEEQVRLNLKSFERIANADPNGGPIAKMDMPSRFRWMTAVRSSCIQTSRPHPGFADDIEKTLERLFCELVL
;
A
#
# COMPACT_ATOMS: atom_id res chain seq x y z
N MET A 1 -25.60 16.68 11.50
CA MET A 1 -24.68 16.35 10.40
C MET A 1 -23.40 15.76 10.97
N GLN A 2 -23.04 14.57 10.52
CA GLN A 2 -21.80 13.93 10.97
C GLN A 2 -20.59 14.58 10.32
N ASP A 3 -19.56 14.81 11.12
CA ASP A 3 -18.28 15.26 10.59
C ASP A 3 -17.59 14.09 9.89
N LYS A 4 -17.12 14.33 8.69
CA LYS A 4 -16.37 13.34 7.95
C LYS A 4 -14.91 13.32 8.38
N ILE A 5 -14.30 12.15 8.28
CA ILE A 5 -12.91 11.92 8.65
C ILE A 5 -12.03 12.14 7.43
N LEU A 6 -11.05 13.01 7.57
CA LEU A 6 -10.04 13.23 6.53
C LEU A 6 -9.07 12.06 6.50
N TYR A 7 -8.78 11.56 5.30
CA TYR A 7 -7.81 10.49 5.09
C TYR A 7 -6.97 10.78 3.85
N GLU A 8 -5.88 10.03 3.73
CA GLU A 8 -5.09 9.94 2.50
C GLU A 8 -4.95 8.46 2.15
N TYR A 9 -5.00 8.12 0.86
CA TYR A 9 -4.74 6.76 0.43
C TYR A 9 -3.69 6.75 -0.67
N ALA A 10 -3.00 5.62 -0.79
CA ALA A 10 -2.07 5.35 -1.89
C ALA A 10 -2.31 3.93 -2.39
N VAL A 11 -2.12 3.74 -3.69
CA VAL A 11 -2.21 2.41 -4.30
C VAL A 11 -0.83 1.77 -4.24
N ILE A 12 -0.75 0.56 -3.68
CA ILE A 12 0.48 -0.23 -3.67
C ILE A 12 0.59 -0.92 -5.03
N ARG A 13 1.77 -0.80 -5.65
CA ARG A 13 2.01 -1.24 -7.02
C ARG A 13 3.20 -2.17 -7.10
N ILE A 14 3.10 -3.21 -7.93
CA ILE A 14 4.21 -4.09 -8.28
C ILE A 14 4.68 -3.70 -9.67
N PHE A 15 5.99 -3.44 -9.80
CA PHE A 15 6.61 -3.11 -11.08
C PHE A 15 7.43 -4.33 -11.54
N PRO A 16 6.92 -5.10 -12.53
CA PRO A 16 7.66 -6.28 -13.03
C PRO A 16 9.01 -5.91 -13.64
N LYS A 17 9.08 -4.75 -14.30
CA LYS A 17 10.32 -4.12 -14.77
C LYS A 17 10.24 -2.64 -14.46
N VAL A 18 11.06 -2.18 -13.52
CA VAL A 18 11.01 -0.80 -13.03
C VAL A 18 11.22 0.22 -14.17
N GLU A 19 12.14 -0.07 -15.07
CA GLU A 19 12.50 0.82 -16.18
C GLU A 19 11.38 1.01 -17.20
N ARG A 20 10.41 0.09 -17.27
CA ARG A 20 9.27 0.22 -18.18
C ARG A 20 8.12 1.02 -17.59
N GLU A 21 8.15 1.27 -16.30
CA GLU A 21 7.10 1.98 -15.57
C GLU A 21 5.69 1.38 -15.71
N GLU A 22 5.62 0.12 -16.09
CA GLU A 22 4.37 -0.65 -16.09
C GLU A 22 4.18 -1.27 -14.71
N PHE A 23 2.94 -1.32 -14.23
CA PHE A 23 2.68 -1.81 -12.88
C PHE A 23 1.34 -2.53 -12.78
N ILE A 24 1.25 -3.33 -11.70
CA ILE A 24 0.03 -4.03 -11.31
C ILE A 24 -0.39 -3.45 -9.95
N ASN A 25 -1.65 -3.05 -9.83
CA ASN A 25 -2.17 -2.61 -8.54
C ASN A 25 -2.28 -3.82 -7.62
N ALA A 26 -1.66 -3.73 -6.44
CA ALA A 26 -1.53 -4.87 -5.53
C ALA A 26 -2.03 -4.58 -4.12
N GLY A 27 -2.53 -3.37 -3.87
CA GLY A 27 -3.05 -3.07 -2.54
C GLY A 27 -3.41 -1.62 -2.36
N ILE A 28 -4.02 -1.34 -1.22
CA ILE A 28 -4.39 0.00 -0.78
C ILE A 28 -3.77 0.23 0.59
N LEU A 29 -3.17 1.40 0.75
CA LEU A 29 -2.67 1.92 2.01
C LEU A 29 -3.50 3.15 2.34
N ILE A 30 -4.11 3.21 3.52
CA ILE A 30 -4.93 4.34 3.93
C ILE A 30 -4.48 4.84 5.30
N TYR A 31 -4.36 6.15 5.42
CA TYR A 31 -3.90 6.81 6.62
C TYR A 31 -4.83 7.94 7.01
N SER A 32 -5.21 8.00 8.28
CA SER A 32 -5.95 9.12 8.85
C SER A 32 -5.32 9.53 10.17
N LYS A 33 -4.79 10.75 10.20
CA LYS A 33 -4.26 11.34 11.43
C LYS A 33 -5.40 11.53 12.45
N GLN A 34 -6.55 11.98 11.98
CA GLN A 34 -7.71 12.25 12.80
C GLN A 34 -8.24 10.98 13.47
N ALA A 35 -8.36 9.89 12.71
CA ALA A 35 -8.82 8.61 13.23
C ALA A 35 -7.70 7.80 13.89
N LYS A 36 -6.44 8.24 13.77
CA LYS A 36 -5.26 7.53 14.28
C LYS A 36 -5.19 6.10 13.73
N LYS A 37 -5.35 5.98 12.41
CA LYS A 37 -5.33 4.69 11.73
C LYS A 37 -4.40 4.72 10.52
N LEU A 38 -3.63 3.65 10.38
CA LEU A 38 -2.86 3.35 9.20
C LEU A 38 -3.18 1.89 8.86
N LEU A 39 -3.93 1.68 7.78
CA LEU A 39 -4.44 0.38 7.40
C LEU A 39 -3.92 0.00 6.02
N VAL A 40 -3.79 -1.29 5.78
CA VAL A 40 -3.28 -1.82 4.52
C VAL A 40 -4.08 -3.06 4.14
N LYS A 41 -4.30 -3.23 2.84
CA LYS A 41 -4.86 -4.46 2.30
C LYS A 41 -4.18 -4.75 0.98
N THR A 42 -3.65 -5.96 0.83
CA THR A 42 -2.88 -6.35 -0.36
C THR A 42 -3.48 -7.57 -1.03
N TYR A 43 -3.20 -7.71 -2.32
CA TYR A 43 -3.54 -8.88 -3.10
C TYR A 43 -2.53 -9.04 -4.22
N PHE A 44 -1.89 -10.22 -4.30
CA PHE A 44 -0.96 -10.55 -5.37
C PHE A 44 -1.70 -11.35 -6.46
N ASN A 45 -1.93 -10.72 -7.61
CA ASN A 45 -2.58 -11.38 -8.73
C ASN A 45 -1.51 -12.11 -9.56
N GLU A 46 -1.39 -13.42 -9.34
CA GLU A 46 -0.38 -14.24 -10.01
C GLU A 46 -0.54 -14.23 -11.52
N GLN A 47 -1.77 -14.29 -12.02
CA GLN A 47 -2.03 -14.33 -13.45
C GLN A 47 -1.58 -13.06 -14.14
N LYS A 48 -1.90 -11.90 -13.55
CA LYS A 48 -1.44 -10.61 -14.09
C LYS A 48 0.08 -10.51 -14.05
N PHE A 49 0.69 -10.92 -12.94
CA PHE A 49 2.14 -10.87 -12.80
C PHE A 49 2.84 -11.74 -13.83
N ARG A 50 2.35 -12.96 -14.02
CA ARG A 50 2.95 -13.91 -14.96
C ARG A 50 2.75 -13.52 -16.43
N ALA A 51 1.82 -12.61 -16.70
CA ALA A 51 1.63 -12.08 -18.05
C ALA A 51 2.72 -11.08 -18.45
N PHE A 52 3.47 -10.55 -17.48
CA PHE A 52 4.59 -9.65 -17.74
C PHE A 52 5.88 -10.45 -17.89
N GLU A 53 6.74 -9.99 -18.80
CA GLU A 53 8.08 -10.51 -18.92
C GLU A 53 8.94 -9.88 -17.80
N THR A 54 9.39 -10.69 -16.84
CA THR A 54 10.12 -10.19 -15.68
C THR A 54 11.13 -11.23 -15.19
N GLU A 55 12.20 -10.74 -14.58
CA GLU A 55 13.20 -11.57 -13.90
C GLU A 55 12.91 -11.68 -12.40
N LEU A 56 11.86 -11.01 -11.90
CA LEU A 56 11.53 -11.04 -10.48
C LEU A 56 11.00 -12.41 -10.07
N ASP A 57 11.43 -12.85 -8.89
CA ASP A 57 10.92 -14.06 -8.25
C ASP A 57 9.60 -13.74 -7.53
N GLU A 58 8.55 -14.50 -7.84
CA GLU A 58 7.24 -14.31 -7.22
C GLU A 58 7.28 -14.36 -5.70
N GLU A 59 8.06 -15.29 -5.15
CA GLU A 59 8.18 -15.43 -3.70
C GLU A 59 8.78 -14.18 -3.07
N GLN A 60 9.81 -13.61 -3.71
CA GLN A 60 10.42 -12.37 -3.24
C GLN A 60 9.43 -11.20 -3.28
N VAL A 61 8.62 -11.12 -4.33
CA VAL A 61 7.57 -10.10 -4.44
C VAL A 61 6.56 -10.25 -3.29
N ARG A 62 6.13 -11.47 -3.01
CA ARG A 62 5.21 -11.74 -1.90
C ARG A 62 5.80 -11.33 -0.55
N LEU A 63 7.08 -11.63 -0.34
CA LEU A 63 7.79 -11.24 0.89
C LEU A 63 7.88 -9.71 1.02
N ASN A 64 8.12 -9.02 -0.08
CA ASN A 64 8.18 -7.55 -0.08
C ASN A 64 6.81 -6.95 0.24
N LEU A 65 5.73 -7.50 -0.30
CA LEU A 65 4.37 -7.06 0.06
C LEU A 65 4.10 -7.29 1.54
N LYS A 66 4.52 -8.43 2.06
CA LYS A 66 4.37 -8.74 3.49
C LYS A 66 5.12 -7.76 4.37
N SER A 67 6.30 -7.33 3.94
CA SER A 67 7.07 -6.30 4.65
C SER A 67 6.30 -4.99 4.75
N PHE A 68 5.62 -4.59 3.67
CA PHE A 68 4.75 -3.42 3.68
C PHE A 68 3.63 -3.56 4.71
N GLU A 69 2.97 -4.71 4.75
CA GLU A 69 1.93 -4.98 5.74
C GLU A 69 2.45 -4.86 7.17
N ARG A 70 3.62 -5.43 7.43
CA ARG A 70 4.24 -5.38 8.76
C ARG A 70 4.57 -3.95 9.18
N ILE A 71 5.05 -3.14 8.27
CA ILE A 71 5.33 -1.72 8.55
C ILE A 71 4.04 -0.98 8.86
N ALA A 72 3.01 -1.15 8.05
CA ALA A 72 1.72 -0.50 8.28
C ALA A 72 1.11 -0.89 9.63
N ASN A 73 1.25 -2.15 10.02
CA ASN A 73 0.68 -2.69 11.24
C ASN A 73 1.56 -2.50 12.47
N ALA A 74 2.71 -1.83 12.35
CA ALA A 74 3.68 -1.63 13.42
C ALA A 74 4.11 -2.96 14.06
N ASP A 75 4.28 -3.99 13.24
CA ASP A 75 4.68 -5.34 13.69
C ASP A 75 6.06 -5.27 14.35
N PRO A 76 6.23 -5.81 15.58
CA PRO A 76 7.54 -5.84 16.24
C PRO A 76 8.63 -6.52 15.42
N ASN A 77 8.25 -7.42 14.51
CA ASN A 77 9.18 -8.14 13.62
C ASN A 77 9.35 -7.45 12.26
N GLY A 78 8.79 -6.23 12.10
CA GLY A 78 8.81 -5.51 10.83
C GLY A 78 10.06 -4.67 10.57
N GLY A 79 11.05 -4.75 11.44
CA GLY A 79 12.29 -3.99 11.30
C GLY A 79 12.21 -2.56 11.89
N PRO A 80 13.26 -1.75 11.67
CA PRO A 80 13.34 -0.41 12.28
C PRO A 80 12.21 0.53 11.87
N ILE A 81 11.79 0.48 10.61
CA ILE A 81 10.74 1.38 10.10
C ILE A 81 9.40 1.11 10.79
N ALA A 82 9.10 -0.16 11.06
CA ALA A 82 7.86 -0.52 11.75
C ALA A 82 7.76 0.03 13.17
N LYS A 83 8.89 0.44 13.75
CA LYS A 83 8.95 1.04 15.09
C LYS A 83 8.78 2.55 15.08
N MET A 84 8.75 3.18 13.92
CA MET A 84 8.54 4.61 13.78
C MET A 84 7.08 4.97 14.09
N ASP A 85 6.81 6.24 14.36
CA ASP A 85 5.45 6.69 14.57
C ASP A 85 4.61 6.54 13.28
N MET A 86 3.30 6.58 13.44
CA MET A 86 2.37 6.32 12.34
C MET A 86 2.56 7.29 11.15
N PRO A 87 2.63 8.61 11.34
CA PRO A 87 2.85 9.51 10.21
C PRO A 87 4.17 9.25 9.49
N SER A 88 5.23 8.94 10.23
CA SER A 88 6.54 8.66 9.65
C SER A 88 6.54 7.37 8.85
N ARG A 89 5.84 6.33 9.33
CA ARG A 89 5.68 5.07 8.60
C ARG A 89 4.95 5.30 7.28
N PHE A 90 3.85 6.07 7.31
CA PHE A 90 3.09 6.38 6.10
C PHE A 90 3.95 7.14 5.08
N ARG A 91 4.69 8.15 5.55
CA ARG A 91 5.59 8.93 4.68
C ARG A 91 6.69 8.05 4.09
N TRP A 92 7.28 7.16 4.89
CA TRP A 92 8.30 6.24 4.39
C TRP A 92 7.74 5.31 3.32
N MET A 93 6.55 4.77 3.55
CA MET A 93 5.92 3.82 2.62
C MET A 93 5.54 4.46 1.29
N THR A 94 5.18 5.75 1.30
CA THR A 94 4.74 6.48 0.11
C THR A 94 5.86 7.30 -0.55
N ALA A 95 7.08 7.25 -0.02
CA ALA A 95 8.21 7.97 -0.60
C ALA A 95 8.55 7.41 -1.98
N VAL A 96 8.95 8.30 -2.89
CA VAL A 96 9.37 7.91 -4.24
C VAL A 96 10.65 7.08 -4.15
N ARG A 97 10.66 5.93 -4.84
CA ARG A 97 11.81 5.04 -4.88
C ARG A 97 11.80 4.21 -6.15
N SER A 98 12.97 3.69 -6.53
CA SER A 98 13.10 2.76 -7.66
C SER A 98 13.20 1.34 -7.12
N SER A 99 12.07 0.71 -6.92
CA SER A 99 12.00 -0.66 -6.40
C SER A 99 10.82 -1.38 -7.05
N CYS A 100 10.77 -2.69 -6.92
CA CYS A 100 9.69 -3.47 -7.51
C CYS A 100 8.34 -3.25 -6.78
N ILE A 101 8.37 -2.77 -5.54
CA ILE A 101 7.16 -2.36 -4.81
C ILE A 101 7.25 -0.85 -4.59
N GLN A 102 6.26 -0.15 -5.11
CA GLN A 102 6.15 1.30 -4.96
C GLN A 102 4.70 1.65 -4.69
N THR A 103 4.41 2.90 -4.36
CA THR A 103 3.03 3.37 -4.22
C THR A 103 2.76 4.50 -5.19
N SER A 104 1.48 4.74 -5.46
CA SER A 104 1.06 6.01 -6.02
C SER A 104 1.36 7.11 -4.99
N ARG A 105 1.32 8.37 -5.43
CA ARG A 105 1.32 9.47 -4.46
C ARG A 105 0.02 9.41 -3.65
N PRO A 106 0.02 9.94 -2.41
CA PRO A 106 -1.20 9.98 -1.61
C PRO A 106 -2.28 10.87 -2.23
N HIS A 107 -3.52 10.42 -2.12
CA HIS A 107 -4.70 11.14 -2.56
C HIS A 107 -5.59 11.41 -1.35
N PRO A 108 -6.02 12.66 -1.11
CA PRO A 108 -6.88 12.96 0.03
C PRO A 108 -8.35 12.66 -0.25
N GLY A 109 -9.10 12.46 0.83
CA GLY A 109 -10.54 12.27 0.76
C GLY A 109 -11.17 12.41 2.12
N PHE A 110 -12.50 12.33 2.16
CA PHE A 110 -13.28 12.36 3.39
C PHE A 110 -14.18 11.14 3.44
N ALA A 111 -14.32 10.55 4.62
CA ALA A 111 -15.11 9.34 4.79
C ALA A 111 -15.78 9.31 6.18
N ASP A 112 -16.86 8.57 6.27
CA ASP A 112 -17.53 8.30 7.56
C ASP A 112 -16.84 7.14 8.29
N ASP A 113 -16.28 6.19 7.55
CA ASP A 113 -15.70 4.95 8.08
C ASP A 113 -14.46 4.57 7.26
N ILE A 114 -13.30 4.62 7.91
CA ILE A 114 -12.02 4.37 7.24
C ILE A 114 -11.90 2.91 6.77
N GLU A 115 -12.38 1.95 7.58
CA GLU A 115 -12.31 0.53 7.21
C GLU A 115 -13.18 0.22 6.00
N LYS A 116 -14.38 0.78 5.94
CA LYS A 116 -15.26 0.60 4.78
C LYS A 116 -14.70 1.26 3.54
N THR A 117 -14.07 2.41 3.71
CA THR A 117 -13.42 3.12 2.60
C THR A 117 -12.27 2.29 2.04
N LEU A 118 -11.46 1.68 2.91
CA LEU A 118 -10.40 0.78 2.48
C LEU A 118 -10.96 -0.36 1.63
N GLU A 119 -12.02 -1.01 2.07
CA GLU A 119 -12.64 -2.11 1.31
C GLU A 119 -13.17 -1.65 -0.04
N ARG A 120 -13.82 -0.51 -0.09
CA ARG A 120 -14.34 0.05 -1.34
C ARG A 120 -13.20 0.35 -2.33
N LEU A 121 -12.16 1.04 -1.87
CA LEU A 121 -11.01 1.38 -2.71
C LEU A 121 -10.30 0.12 -3.20
N PHE A 122 -10.17 -0.88 -2.34
CA PHE A 122 -9.55 -2.15 -2.71
C PHE A 122 -10.34 -2.85 -3.83
N CYS A 123 -11.67 -2.92 -3.71
CA CYS A 123 -12.50 -3.52 -4.75
C CYS A 123 -12.44 -2.75 -6.06
N GLU A 124 -12.44 -1.42 -6.00
CA GLU A 124 -12.45 -0.58 -7.20
C GLU A 124 -11.09 -0.53 -7.91
N LEU A 125 -9.99 -0.54 -7.16
CA LEU A 125 -8.67 -0.23 -7.71
C LEU A 125 -7.74 -1.43 -7.81
N VAL A 126 -7.98 -2.49 -7.05
CA VAL A 126 -7.08 -3.66 -7.01
C VAL A 126 -7.72 -4.91 -7.65
N LEU A 127 -8.97 -5.16 -7.37
CA LEU A 127 -9.67 -6.35 -7.89
C LEU A 127 -10.17 -6.23 -9.33
#